data_5840794c2c3d5012d6ab789a74324eaa
#
_entry.id   5840794c2c3d5012d6ab789a74324eaa
#
_cell.length_a   1.000
_cell.length_b   1.000
_cell.length_c   1.000
_cell.angle_alpha   90.00
_cell.angle_beta   90.00
_cell.angle_gamma   90.00
#
_symmetry.space_group_name_H-M   'P 1'
#
loop_
_entity.id
_entity.type
_entity.pdbx_description
1 polymer ?
#
loop_
_entity_poly.entity_id
_entity_poly.type
_entity_poly.pdbx_seq_one_letter_code
_entity_poly.pdbx_strand_id
1 'polypeptide(L)'
;MPEVILSAQELVKHYPIKKGVLRRTAGQVKAVDGVSFDLHKGETLGIVGESGCGKSTLGRLLMRLEEPTAGKVIFEGADWSSASGREMRRMRRDIQIVFQDPYTSLNPRTTVGDIIGEPFEIHKDVVPKGGRRRRVQELLDLVGLNPEHINRYPHQFSGGQRQRIGIARGIALNPMVLVCDEPVSALDVSVQAQVVNLMEKLQDELGLAYVFIAHDLSVVRHISDRVGVMYLGRMAELGEEDEVYSRPTHPYTQALLSAVPVPDPTLRGKRDQIVLVGDVPSPANPPSGCRFHTRCWKAQELCSQEEPQLEMRADGAGEHLSACHFAEPRTIVETVDVSDLEPDARFVATDLRDDALAADAPVDLDQMAERSGQLHGDAGYAPQEVTRLIDEQPGDHRPSDG
;
A
#
# COMPACT_ATOMS: atom_id res chain seq x y z
N MET A 1 -26.59 9.67 5.24
CA MET A 1 -25.19 9.41 5.60
C MET A 1 -24.81 8.10 4.95
N PRO A 2 -23.62 7.98 4.35
CA PRO A 2 -23.16 6.70 3.83
C PRO A 2 -23.10 5.66 4.95
N GLU A 3 -23.34 4.40 4.61
CA GLU A 3 -23.40 3.28 5.56
C GLU A 3 -21.98 2.92 6.02
N VAL A 4 -21.73 2.94 7.34
CA VAL A 4 -20.44 2.53 7.92
C VAL A 4 -20.34 1.01 7.89
N ILE A 5 -19.34 0.47 7.17
CA ILE A 5 -19.11 -0.96 7.06
C ILE A 5 -18.08 -1.45 8.08
N LEU A 6 -17.05 -0.63 8.37
CA LEU A 6 -16.01 -0.95 9.34
C LEU A 6 -15.69 0.30 10.17
N SER A 7 -15.56 0.14 11.50
CA SER A 7 -15.18 1.20 12.43
C SER A 7 -14.03 0.75 13.30
N ALA A 8 -12.94 1.49 13.27
CA ALA A 8 -11.84 1.37 14.21
C ALA A 8 -12.10 2.33 15.38
N GLN A 9 -12.12 1.82 16.63
CA GLN A 9 -12.43 2.61 17.80
C GLN A 9 -11.30 2.51 18.82
N GLU A 10 -10.56 3.62 19.02
CA GLU A 10 -9.45 3.74 19.96
C GLU A 10 -8.47 2.56 19.89
N LEU A 11 -8.10 2.15 18.67
CA LEU A 11 -7.21 1.01 18.47
C LEU A 11 -5.83 1.29 19.02
N VAL A 12 -5.37 0.37 19.89
CA VAL A 12 -4.04 0.39 20.50
C VAL A 12 -3.32 -0.92 20.24
N LYS A 13 -2.05 -0.81 19.81
CA LYS A 13 -1.12 -1.93 19.77
C LYS A 13 0.23 -1.52 20.32
N HIS A 14 0.57 -2.05 21.50
CA HIS A 14 1.83 -1.86 22.14
C HIS A 14 2.59 -3.19 22.20
N TYR A 15 3.81 -3.22 21.64
CA TYR A 15 4.68 -4.38 21.68
C TYR A 15 5.63 -4.29 22.87
N PRO A 16 5.66 -5.28 23.78
CA PRO A 16 6.55 -5.25 24.93
C PRO A 16 8.02 -5.45 24.52
N ILE A 17 8.89 -4.54 24.96
CA ILE A 17 10.36 -4.67 24.86
C ILE A 17 10.84 -5.51 26.03
N LYS A 18 11.30 -6.73 25.74
CA LYS A 18 11.85 -7.65 26.76
C LYS A 18 13.37 -7.50 26.85
N LYS A 19 13.91 -7.26 28.06
CA LYS A 19 15.37 -7.15 28.32
C LYS A 19 15.83 -8.20 29.35
N GLY A 20 17.11 -8.59 29.21
CA GLY A 20 17.79 -9.51 30.14
C GLY A 20 17.41 -10.98 29.96
N VAL A 21 18.14 -11.86 30.69
CA VAL A 21 17.98 -13.33 30.65
C VAL A 21 16.56 -13.75 31.10
N LEU A 22 15.99 -13.01 32.06
CA LEU A 22 14.64 -13.25 32.58
C LEU A 22 13.51 -12.63 31.75
N ARG A 23 13.83 -12.06 30.54
CA ARG A 23 12.85 -11.44 29.62
C ARG A 23 11.87 -10.48 30.29
N ARG A 24 12.31 -9.69 31.27
CA ARG A 24 11.44 -8.69 31.93
C ARG A 24 11.10 -7.56 30.95
N THR A 25 9.84 -7.10 30.99
CA THR A 25 9.38 -5.95 30.19
C THR A 25 10.10 -4.69 30.66
N ALA A 26 10.90 -4.09 29.78
CA ALA A 26 11.68 -2.88 30.03
C ALA A 26 11.08 -1.63 29.36
N GLY A 27 10.05 -1.79 28.56
CA GLY A 27 9.37 -0.72 27.80
C GLY A 27 8.37 -1.31 26.82
N GLN A 28 7.77 -0.45 26.02
CA GLN A 28 6.81 -0.84 24.99
C GLN A 28 7.04 0.00 23.72
N VAL A 29 6.89 -0.61 22.55
CA VAL A 29 6.81 0.09 21.28
C VAL A 29 5.35 0.40 21.01
N LYS A 30 4.99 1.67 20.96
CA LYS A 30 3.63 2.14 20.69
C LYS A 30 3.40 2.23 19.17
N ALA A 31 3.15 1.09 18.54
CA ALA A 31 3.00 1.02 17.09
C ALA A 31 1.69 1.64 16.59
N VAL A 32 0.60 1.42 17.32
CA VAL A 32 -0.70 2.09 17.15
C VAL A 32 -1.16 2.48 18.55
N ASP A 33 -1.64 3.72 18.73
CA ASP A 33 -1.90 4.27 20.06
C ASP A 33 -3.13 5.19 20.06
N GLY A 34 -4.34 4.62 19.94
CA GLY A 34 -5.61 5.33 19.97
C GLY A 34 -6.03 5.84 18.57
N VAL A 35 -6.00 4.97 17.56
CA VAL A 35 -6.46 5.30 16.22
C VAL A 35 -7.94 4.99 16.09
N SER A 36 -8.72 5.99 15.63
CA SER A 36 -10.15 5.88 15.36
C SER A 36 -10.49 6.41 13.98
N PHE A 37 -11.32 5.68 13.24
CA PHE A 37 -11.90 6.09 11.97
C PHE A 37 -13.05 5.17 11.57
N ASP A 38 -13.91 5.65 10.68
CA ASP A 38 -14.95 4.88 10.04
C ASP A 38 -14.62 4.70 8.55
N LEU A 39 -14.96 3.53 7.99
CA LEU A 39 -14.92 3.22 6.57
C LEU A 39 -16.35 2.99 6.10
N HIS A 40 -16.73 3.65 5.02
CA HIS A 40 -18.06 3.52 4.44
C HIS A 40 -18.07 2.46 3.32
N LYS A 41 -19.26 2.00 3.01
CA LYS A 41 -19.47 1.02 1.93
C LYS A 41 -19.11 1.62 0.57
N GLY A 42 -18.27 0.92 -0.18
CA GLY A 42 -17.80 1.38 -1.49
C GLY A 42 -16.79 2.52 -1.44
N GLU A 43 -16.31 2.90 -0.24
CA GLU A 43 -15.32 3.95 -0.01
C GLU A 43 -13.90 3.41 -0.07
N THR A 44 -12.96 4.21 -0.54
CA THR A 44 -11.52 4.01 -0.36
C THR A 44 -10.99 4.99 0.68
N LEU A 45 -10.57 4.47 1.85
CA LEU A 45 -9.84 5.24 2.85
C LEU A 45 -8.34 5.01 2.67
N GLY A 46 -7.63 6.03 2.21
CA GLY A 46 -6.18 6.05 2.11
C GLY A 46 -5.52 6.30 3.47
N ILE A 47 -4.52 5.49 3.84
CA ILE A 47 -3.72 5.69 5.06
C ILE A 47 -2.26 5.92 4.67
N VAL A 48 -1.76 7.12 4.95
CA VAL A 48 -0.40 7.55 4.58
C VAL A 48 0.44 7.94 5.79
N GLY A 49 1.74 8.05 5.61
CA GLY A 49 2.71 8.50 6.63
C GLY A 49 4.09 7.88 6.43
N GLU A 50 5.09 8.38 7.18
CA GLU A 50 6.47 7.90 7.11
C GLU A 50 6.59 6.39 7.44
N SER A 51 7.65 5.74 6.93
CA SER A 51 7.92 4.34 7.24
C SER A 51 8.05 4.12 8.76
N GLY A 52 7.45 3.05 9.27
CA GLY A 52 7.48 2.75 10.71
C GLY A 52 6.47 3.53 11.57
N CYS A 53 5.60 4.38 11.00
CA CYS A 53 4.59 5.11 11.78
C CYS A 53 3.42 4.25 12.28
N GLY A 54 3.33 2.96 11.88
CA GLY A 54 2.32 2.01 12.38
C GLY A 54 1.27 1.55 11.36
N LYS A 55 1.32 1.99 10.10
CA LYS A 55 0.31 1.69 9.05
C LYS A 55 0.06 0.19 8.85
N SER A 56 1.11 -0.60 8.59
CA SER A 56 0.98 -2.06 8.40
C SER A 56 0.51 -2.77 9.68
N THR A 57 0.87 -2.25 10.87
CA THR A 57 0.32 -2.74 12.13
C THR A 57 -1.18 -2.48 12.21
N LEU A 58 -1.62 -1.27 11.81
CA LEU A 58 -3.05 -0.94 11.73
C LEU A 58 -3.78 -1.91 10.79
N GLY A 59 -3.28 -2.15 9.58
CA GLY A 59 -3.85 -3.13 8.65
C GLY A 59 -3.99 -4.53 9.26
N ARG A 60 -2.97 -5.01 9.99
CA ARG A 60 -3.01 -6.30 10.69
C ARG A 60 -4.01 -6.35 11.81
N LEU A 61 -4.22 -5.25 12.54
CA LEU A 61 -5.26 -5.13 13.57
C LEU A 61 -6.66 -5.20 12.97
N LEU A 62 -6.91 -4.50 11.87
CA LEU A 62 -8.18 -4.54 11.15
C LEU A 62 -8.53 -5.95 10.69
N MET A 63 -7.53 -6.73 10.27
CA MET A 63 -7.68 -8.13 9.87
C MET A 63 -7.67 -9.11 11.05
N ARG A 64 -7.47 -8.60 12.26
CA ARG A 64 -7.20 -9.44 13.45
C ARG A 64 -6.17 -10.55 13.17
N LEU A 65 -5.14 -10.22 12.39
CA LEU A 65 -3.91 -11.00 12.29
C LEU A 65 -3.05 -10.78 13.54
N GLU A 66 -3.25 -9.63 14.18
CA GLU A 66 -2.71 -9.30 15.49
C GLU A 66 -3.85 -8.83 16.41
N GLU A 67 -3.80 -9.25 17.68
CA GLU A 67 -4.79 -8.81 18.68
C GLU A 67 -4.45 -7.39 19.14
N PRO A 68 -5.43 -6.48 19.24
CA PRO A 68 -5.23 -5.17 19.82
C PRO A 68 -4.89 -5.28 21.30
N THR A 69 -4.09 -4.35 21.81
CA THR A 69 -3.83 -4.19 23.24
C THR A 69 -5.02 -3.55 23.95
N ALA A 70 -5.71 -2.64 23.24
CA ALA A 70 -6.96 -2.00 23.65
C ALA A 70 -7.73 -1.50 22.42
N GLY A 71 -8.93 -1.01 22.61
CA GLY A 71 -9.81 -0.59 21.52
C GLY A 71 -10.50 -1.78 20.85
N LYS A 72 -11.24 -1.51 19.79
CA LYS A 72 -12.02 -2.53 19.07
C LYS A 72 -12.20 -2.17 17.60
N VAL A 73 -12.47 -3.19 16.80
CA VAL A 73 -12.90 -3.09 15.42
C VAL A 73 -14.34 -3.57 15.34
N ILE A 74 -15.22 -2.72 14.86
CA ILE A 74 -16.61 -3.04 14.58
C ILE A 74 -16.75 -3.27 13.08
N PHE A 75 -17.32 -4.40 12.69
CA PHE A 75 -17.60 -4.72 11.30
C PHE A 75 -19.08 -5.10 11.15
N GLU A 76 -19.82 -4.43 10.25
CA GLU A 76 -21.27 -4.58 10.09
C GLU A 76 -22.02 -4.52 11.47
N GLY A 77 -21.60 -3.61 12.35
CA GLY A 77 -22.17 -3.45 13.68
C GLY A 77 -21.77 -4.52 14.72
N ALA A 78 -20.99 -5.54 14.34
CA ALA A 78 -20.51 -6.58 15.24
C ALA A 78 -19.07 -6.32 15.69
N ASP A 79 -18.78 -6.53 16.99
CA ASP A 79 -17.43 -6.42 17.54
C ASP A 79 -16.55 -7.58 17.07
N TRP A 80 -15.71 -7.28 16.07
CA TRP A 80 -14.72 -8.21 15.52
C TRP A 80 -13.64 -8.61 16.55
N SER A 81 -13.32 -7.70 17.48
CA SER A 81 -12.25 -7.93 18.47
C SER A 81 -12.60 -9.05 19.46
N SER A 82 -13.89 -9.26 19.72
CA SER A 82 -14.41 -10.28 20.65
C SER A 82 -14.92 -11.54 19.96
N ALA A 83 -14.91 -11.59 18.62
CA ALA A 83 -15.50 -12.68 17.84
C ALA A 83 -14.88 -14.06 18.17
N SER A 84 -15.72 -15.07 18.32
CA SER A 84 -15.31 -16.47 18.50
C SER A 84 -14.68 -17.06 17.23
N GLY A 85 -13.97 -18.19 17.34
CA GLY A 85 -13.29 -18.80 16.19
C GLY A 85 -14.21 -19.11 15.00
N ARG A 86 -15.50 -19.43 15.23
CA ARG A 86 -16.49 -19.66 14.16
C ARG A 86 -16.92 -18.35 13.50
N GLU A 87 -17.22 -17.33 14.31
CA GLU A 87 -17.56 -16.00 13.84
C GLU A 87 -16.39 -15.37 13.08
N MET A 88 -15.19 -15.47 13.65
CA MET A 88 -13.95 -15.04 12.99
C MET A 88 -13.77 -15.64 11.61
N ARG A 89 -14.01 -16.95 11.46
CA ARG A 89 -13.91 -17.61 10.15
C ARG A 89 -14.91 -17.07 9.15
N ARG A 90 -16.13 -16.73 9.60
CA ARG A 90 -17.17 -16.11 8.76
C ARG A 90 -16.75 -14.71 8.36
N MET A 91 -16.35 -13.87 9.31
CA MET A 91 -15.98 -12.49 9.08
C MET A 91 -14.73 -12.37 8.18
N ARG A 92 -13.77 -13.32 8.29
CA ARG A 92 -12.60 -13.38 7.38
C ARG A 92 -12.95 -13.70 5.93
N ARG A 93 -14.18 -14.11 5.62
CA ARG A 93 -14.67 -14.18 4.25
C ARG A 93 -14.95 -12.79 3.69
N ASP A 94 -15.49 -11.93 4.54
CA ASP A 94 -16.03 -10.64 4.16
C ASP A 94 -14.99 -9.51 4.24
N ILE A 95 -13.90 -9.73 4.99
CA ILE A 95 -12.71 -8.85 5.01
C ILE A 95 -11.48 -9.64 4.57
N GLN A 96 -10.78 -9.16 3.56
CA GLN A 96 -9.58 -9.79 2.99
C GLN A 96 -8.41 -8.82 2.94
N ILE A 97 -7.19 -9.33 2.68
CA ILE A 97 -5.96 -8.53 2.63
C ILE A 97 -5.14 -8.84 1.38
N VAL A 98 -4.60 -7.77 0.78
CA VAL A 98 -3.52 -7.83 -0.20
C VAL A 98 -2.24 -7.34 0.48
N PHE A 99 -1.20 -8.19 0.50
CA PHE A 99 0.05 -7.92 1.17
C PHE A 99 1.02 -7.11 0.30
N GLN A 100 1.94 -6.41 0.95
CA GLN A 100 2.94 -5.52 0.38
C GLN A 100 3.84 -6.19 -0.65
N ASP A 101 4.34 -7.38 -0.38
CA ASP A 101 5.31 -8.06 -1.22
C ASP A 101 4.68 -9.28 -1.92
N PRO A 102 4.46 -9.20 -3.24
CA PRO A 102 3.93 -10.32 -4.00
C PRO A 102 4.91 -11.50 -4.10
N TYR A 103 6.22 -11.30 -3.84
CA TYR A 103 7.22 -12.37 -3.88
C TYR A 103 7.14 -13.26 -2.65
N THR A 104 6.93 -12.69 -1.47
CA THR A 104 6.86 -13.44 -0.21
C THR A 104 5.44 -13.92 0.11
N SER A 105 4.41 -13.26 -0.42
CA SER A 105 3.00 -13.59 -0.17
C SER A 105 2.47 -14.75 -1.00
N LEU A 106 3.15 -15.10 -2.11
CA LEU A 106 2.77 -16.20 -2.99
C LEU A 106 3.76 -17.37 -2.82
N ASN A 107 3.25 -18.56 -2.49
CA ASN A 107 4.10 -19.74 -2.38
C ASN A 107 4.67 -20.12 -3.77
N PRO A 108 5.99 -20.03 -4.01
CA PRO A 108 6.59 -20.26 -5.33
C PRO A 108 6.50 -21.72 -5.82
N ARG A 109 6.11 -22.64 -4.94
CA ARG A 109 6.02 -24.10 -5.22
C ARG A 109 4.61 -24.54 -5.58
N THR A 110 3.62 -23.66 -5.52
CA THR A 110 2.22 -23.95 -5.86
C THR A 110 1.83 -23.20 -7.13
N THR A 111 0.89 -23.76 -7.88
CA THR A 111 0.39 -23.14 -9.11
C THR A 111 -0.46 -21.90 -8.80
N VAL A 112 -0.58 -20.99 -9.76
CA VAL A 112 -1.47 -19.83 -9.64
C VAL A 112 -2.91 -20.25 -9.36
N GLY A 113 -3.35 -21.35 -9.98
CA GLY A 113 -4.68 -21.94 -9.74
C GLY A 113 -4.89 -22.40 -8.31
N ASP A 114 -3.86 -22.95 -7.68
CA ASP A 114 -3.93 -23.35 -6.27
C ASP A 114 -3.89 -22.16 -5.33
N ILE A 115 -3.05 -21.14 -5.63
CA ILE A 115 -2.94 -19.92 -4.84
C ILE A 115 -4.27 -19.17 -4.80
N ILE A 116 -4.88 -18.90 -5.97
CA ILE A 116 -6.17 -18.19 -6.05
C ILE A 116 -7.31 -19.05 -5.52
N GLY A 117 -7.19 -20.37 -5.66
CA GLY A 117 -8.21 -21.34 -5.23
C GLY A 117 -8.13 -21.76 -3.76
N GLU A 118 -7.07 -21.41 -3.03
CA GLU A 118 -6.88 -21.76 -1.61
C GLU A 118 -8.05 -21.27 -0.71
N PRO A 119 -8.58 -20.05 -0.86
CA PRO A 119 -9.74 -19.61 -0.08
C PRO A 119 -10.96 -20.53 -0.22
N PHE A 120 -11.18 -21.15 -1.37
CA PHE A 120 -12.29 -22.07 -1.61
C PHE A 120 -12.13 -23.42 -0.89
N GLU A 121 -10.92 -23.80 -0.52
CA GLU A 121 -10.68 -25.00 0.31
C GLU A 121 -11.08 -24.77 1.76
N ILE A 122 -10.92 -23.52 2.21
CA ILE A 122 -11.29 -23.07 3.55
C ILE A 122 -12.82 -22.84 3.62
N HIS A 123 -13.37 -22.16 2.61
CA HIS A 123 -14.79 -21.76 2.50
C HIS A 123 -15.47 -22.56 1.37
N LYS A 124 -15.76 -23.84 1.66
CA LYS A 124 -16.25 -24.82 0.67
C LYS A 124 -17.66 -24.54 0.13
N ASP A 125 -18.38 -23.63 0.78
CA ASP A 125 -19.75 -23.20 0.44
C ASP A 125 -19.80 -22.11 -0.66
N VAL A 126 -18.66 -21.45 -0.94
CA VAL A 126 -18.61 -20.34 -1.91
C VAL A 126 -18.68 -20.82 -3.36
N VAL A 127 -18.07 -21.96 -3.66
CA VAL A 127 -18.03 -22.49 -5.02
C VAL A 127 -18.59 -23.93 -5.04
N PRO A 128 -19.51 -24.26 -5.99
CA PRO A 128 -20.03 -25.60 -6.14
C PRO A 128 -18.94 -26.64 -6.37
N LYS A 129 -19.19 -27.89 -5.97
CA LYS A 129 -18.27 -29.01 -6.22
C LYS A 129 -17.91 -29.08 -7.70
N GLY A 130 -16.61 -29.07 -8.01
CA GLY A 130 -16.08 -29.10 -9.39
C GLY A 130 -16.02 -27.72 -10.08
N GLY A 131 -16.56 -26.65 -9.50
CA GLY A 131 -16.56 -25.30 -10.08
C GLY A 131 -15.30 -24.49 -9.82
N ARG A 132 -14.38 -24.95 -8.92
CA ARG A 132 -13.19 -24.21 -8.51
C ARG A 132 -12.32 -23.76 -9.68
N ARG A 133 -12.01 -24.65 -10.62
CA ARG A 133 -11.17 -24.32 -11.79
C ARG A 133 -11.77 -23.17 -12.61
N ARG A 134 -13.06 -23.26 -12.93
CA ARG A 134 -13.77 -22.24 -13.69
C ARG A 134 -13.76 -20.89 -12.93
N ARG A 135 -14.04 -20.91 -11.62
CA ARG A 135 -14.04 -19.68 -10.82
C ARG A 135 -12.67 -19.03 -10.76
N VAL A 136 -11.60 -19.81 -10.67
CA VAL A 136 -10.22 -19.29 -10.72
C VAL A 136 -9.90 -18.67 -12.08
N GLN A 137 -10.36 -19.28 -13.18
CA GLN A 137 -10.20 -18.71 -14.52
C GLN A 137 -10.96 -17.40 -14.70
N GLU A 138 -12.19 -17.29 -14.16
CA GLU A 138 -12.97 -16.04 -14.13
C GLU A 138 -12.23 -14.96 -13.32
N LEU A 139 -11.60 -15.30 -12.19
CA LEU A 139 -10.83 -14.36 -11.39
C LEU A 139 -9.54 -13.90 -12.09
N LEU A 140 -8.87 -14.79 -12.83
CA LEU A 140 -7.71 -14.42 -13.63
C LEU A 140 -8.12 -13.41 -14.72
N ASP A 141 -9.21 -13.67 -15.44
CA ASP A 141 -9.75 -12.77 -16.46
C ASP A 141 -10.12 -11.40 -15.87
N LEU A 142 -10.78 -11.40 -14.70
CA LEU A 142 -11.20 -10.18 -14.00
C LEU A 142 -10.03 -9.26 -13.64
N VAL A 143 -8.85 -9.83 -13.31
CA VAL A 143 -7.63 -9.04 -13.04
C VAL A 143 -6.77 -8.82 -14.29
N GLY A 144 -7.28 -9.14 -15.49
CA GLY A 144 -6.59 -8.94 -16.76
C GLY A 144 -5.43 -9.90 -17.01
N LEU A 145 -5.50 -11.13 -16.48
CA LEU A 145 -4.56 -12.21 -16.74
C LEU A 145 -5.22 -13.30 -17.60
N ASN A 146 -4.41 -13.96 -18.45
CA ASN A 146 -4.92 -15.05 -19.28
C ASN A 146 -5.39 -16.23 -18.41
N PRO A 147 -6.68 -16.67 -18.52
CA PRO A 147 -7.23 -17.80 -17.77
C PRO A 147 -6.47 -19.13 -17.94
N GLU A 148 -5.79 -19.32 -19.07
CA GLU A 148 -5.00 -20.55 -19.35
C GLU A 148 -3.71 -20.62 -18.50
N HIS A 149 -3.29 -19.50 -17.90
CA HIS A 149 -2.13 -19.45 -17.02
C HIS A 149 -2.36 -20.11 -15.64
N ILE A 150 -3.51 -20.69 -15.40
CA ILE A 150 -3.90 -21.34 -14.14
C ILE A 150 -2.88 -22.38 -13.63
N ASN A 151 -2.17 -23.07 -14.53
CA ASN A 151 -1.20 -24.11 -14.19
C ASN A 151 0.24 -23.56 -14.07
N ARG A 152 0.47 -22.27 -14.31
CA ARG A 152 1.80 -21.65 -14.20
C ARG A 152 2.15 -21.38 -12.73
N TYR A 153 3.45 -21.21 -12.47
CA TYR A 153 4.00 -20.89 -11.16
C TYR A 153 4.29 -19.38 -11.04
N PRO A 154 4.27 -18.80 -9.83
CA PRO A 154 4.49 -17.36 -9.62
C PRO A 154 5.77 -16.82 -10.25
N HIS A 155 6.87 -17.58 -10.24
CA HIS A 155 8.15 -17.16 -10.81
C HIS A 155 8.13 -16.95 -12.33
N GLN A 156 7.10 -17.42 -13.04
CA GLN A 156 6.91 -17.25 -14.49
C GLN A 156 6.16 -15.95 -14.84
N PHE A 157 5.87 -15.09 -13.86
CA PHE A 157 5.12 -13.85 -14.02
C PHE A 157 5.97 -12.63 -13.61
N SER A 158 5.72 -11.49 -14.24
CA SER A 158 6.28 -10.20 -13.84
C SER A 158 5.81 -9.76 -12.46
N GLY A 159 6.45 -8.75 -11.85
CA GLY A 159 6.03 -8.18 -10.57
C GLY A 159 4.57 -7.74 -10.56
N GLY A 160 4.14 -6.96 -11.56
CA GLY A 160 2.76 -6.51 -11.70
C GLY A 160 1.76 -7.65 -11.92
N GLN A 161 2.13 -8.68 -12.70
CA GLN A 161 1.28 -9.85 -12.87
C GLN A 161 1.15 -10.66 -11.55
N ARG A 162 2.20 -10.78 -10.75
CA ARG A 162 2.13 -11.41 -9.42
C ARG A 162 1.24 -10.60 -8.47
N GLN A 163 1.31 -9.28 -8.54
CA GLN A 163 0.41 -8.43 -7.75
C GLN A 163 -1.06 -8.67 -8.14
N ARG A 164 -1.37 -8.75 -9.44
CA ARG A 164 -2.71 -9.11 -9.92
C ARG A 164 -3.17 -10.48 -9.45
N ILE A 165 -2.28 -11.47 -9.35
CA ILE A 165 -2.57 -12.78 -8.73
C ILE A 165 -2.90 -12.62 -7.25
N GLY A 166 -2.16 -11.79 -6.51
CA GLY A 166 -2.44 -11.46 -5.11
C GLY A 166 -3.80 -10.80 -4.92
N ILE A 167 -4.17 -9.86 -5.81
CA ILE A 167 -5.48 -9.22 -5.84
C ILE A 167 -6.58 -10.25 -6.15
N ALA A 168 -6.39 -11.10 -7.17
CA ALA A 168 -7.34 -12.16 -7.52
C ALA A 168 -7.62 -13.11 -6.35
N ARG A 169 -6.59 -13.46 -5.57
CA ARG A 169 -6.73 -14.23 -4.33
C ARG A 169 -7.54 -13.47 -3.28
N GLY A 170 -7.24 -12.16 -3.10
CA GLY A 170 -7.93 -11.30 -2.15
C GLY A 170 -9.42 -11.16 -2.43
N ILE A 171 -9.82 -11.07 -3.71
CA ILE A 171 -11.23 -10.94 -4.09
C ILE A 171 -11.96 -12.28 -4.32
N ALA A 172 -11.27 -13.42 -4.14
CA ALA A 172 -11.81 -14.74 -4.47
C ALA A 172 -13.13 -15.06 -3.74
N LEU A 173 -13.27 -14.61 -2.49
CA LEU A 173 -14.46 -14.84 -1.66
C LEU A 173 -15.55 -13.77 -1.83
N ASN A 174 -15.40 -12.81 -2.75
CA ASN A 174 -16.24 -11.63 -2.91
C ASN A 174 -16.37 -10.87 -1.58
N PRO A 175 -15.24 -10.37 -1.01
CA PRO A 175 -15.26 -9.65 0.26
C PRO A 175 -16.00 -8.31 0.12
N MET A 176 -16.41 -7.74 1.25
CA MET A 176 -16.95 -6.37 1.31
C MET A 176 -15.84 -5.34 1.54
N VAL A 177 -14.79 -5.73 2.27
CA VAL A 177 -13.64 -4.88 2.59
C VAL A 177 -12.34 -5.56 2.16
N LEU A 178 -11.47 -4.81 1.48
CA LEU A 178 -10.13 -5.25 1.13
C LEU A 178 -9.10 -4.31 1.75
N VAL A 179 -8.30 -4.81 2.67
CA VAL A 179 -7.16 -4.08 3.24
C VAL A 179 -5.97 -4.28 2.32
N CYS A 180 -5.41 -3.20 1.80
CA CYS A 180 -4.29 -3.21 0.88
C CYS A 180 -3.07 -2.61 1.56
N ASP A 181 -2.14 -3.47 2.03
CA ASP A 181 -0.91 -3.04 2.71
C ASP A 181 0.20 -2.82 1.69
N GLU A 182 0.44 -1.57 1.29
CA GLU A 182 1.40 -1.11 0.29
C GLU A 182 1.37 -1.92 -1.03
N PRO A 183 0.21 -2.07 -1.68
CA PRO A 183 0.01 -3.06 -2.76
C PRO A 183 0.80 -2.74 -4.03
N VAL A 184 1.40 -1.56 -4.16
CA VAL A 184 2.12 -1.14 -5.37
C VAL A 184 3.56 -0.70 -5.09
N SER A 185 4.02 -0.74 -3.85
CA SER A 185 5.32 -0.17 -3.43
C SER A 185 6.55 -0.81 -4.11
N ALA A 186 6.45 -2.07 -4.52
CA ALA A 186 7.53 -2.83 -5.15
C ALA A 186 7.46 -2.83 -6.70
N LEU A 187 6.61 -1.97 -7.30
CA LEU A 187 6.35 -1.95 -8.73
C LEU A 187 6.87 -0.65 -9.36
N ASP A 188 7.22 -0.70 -10.64
CA ASP A 188 7.55 0.47 -11.45
C ASP A 188 6.33 1.39 -11.61
N VAL A 189 6.55 2.70 -11.75
CA VAL A 189 5.49 3.74 -11.78
C VAL A 189 4.38 3.43 -12.80
N SER A 190 4.73 2.98 -14.01
CA SER A 190 3.76 2.62 -15.05
C SER A 190 2.90 1.40 -14.66
N VAL A 191 3.51 0.42 -13.98
CA VAL A 191 2.82 -0.78 -13.49
C VAL A 191 1.98 -0.46 -12.27
N GLN A 192 2.43 0.48 -11.41
CA GLN A 192 1.62 1.00 -10.29
C GLN A 192 0.30 1.57 -10.79
N ALA A 193 0.33 2.47 -11.79
CA ALA A 193 -0.87 3.06 -12.37
C ALA A 193 -1.84 2.00 -12.91
N GLN A 194 -1.33 0.97 -13.61
CA GLN A 194 -2.17 -0.12 -14.12
C GLN A 194 -2.84 -0.95 -12.99
N VAL A 195 -2.15 -1.15 -11.86
CA VAL A 195 -2.72 -1.87 -10.71
C VAL A 195 -3.74 -1.01 -9.99
N VAL A 196 -3.50 0.29 -9.84
CA VAL A 196 -4.44 1.23 -9.22
C VAL A 196 -5.72 1.33 -10.05
N ASN A 197 -5.64 1.54 -11.37
CA ASN A 197 -6.79 1.55 -12.27
C ASN A 197 -7.58 0.22 -12.23
N LEU A 198 -6.86 -0.92 -12.10
CA LEU A 198 -7.53 -2.21 -11.90
C LEU A 198 -8.31 -2.24 -10.58
N MET A 199 -7.76 -1.69 -9.50
CA MET A 199 -8.44 -1.68 -8.20
C MET A 199 -9.67 -0.78 -8.21
N GLU A 200 -9.62 0.39 -8.85
CA GLU A 200 -10.79 1.26 -9.07
C GLU A 200 -11.89 0.52 -9.85
N LYS A 201 -11.52 -0.11 -10.97
CA LYS A 201 -12.47 -0.94 -11.74
C LYS A 201 -13.11 -2.04 -10.88
N LEU A 202 -12.34 -2.74 -10.06
CA LEU A 202 -12.84 -3.79 -9.17
C LEU A 202 -13.74 -3.22 -8.07
N GLN A 203 -13.48 -2.02 -7.59
CA GLN A 203 -14.33 -1.30 -6.64
C GLN A 203 -15.71 -1.04 -7.25
N ASP A 204 -15.75 -0.49 -8.45
CA ASP A 204 -16.98 -0.18 -9.17
C ASP A 204 -17.80 -1.45 -9.52
N GLU A 205 -17.14 -2.50 -10.01
CA GLU A 205 -17.79 -3.72 -10.45
C GLU A 205 -18.28 -4.61 -9.29
N LEU A 206 -17.55 -4.63 -8.16
CA LEU A 206 -17.80 -5.51 -7.03
C LEU A 206 -18.38 -4.79 -5.80
N GLY A 207 -18.41 -3.46 -5.80
CA GLY A 207 -18.85 -2.65 -4.65
C GLY A 207 -17.90 -2.77 -3.43
N LEU A 208 -16.60 -2.94 -3.66
CA LEU A 208 -15.60 -3.11 -2.61
C LEU A 208 -15.37 -1.80 -1.85
N ALA A 209 -15.14 -1.91 -0.54
CA ALA A 209 -14.54 -0.83 0.23
C ALA A 209 -13.06 -1.14 0.48
N TYR A 210 -12.20 -0.13 0.38
CA TYR A 210 -10.75 -0.29 0.57
C TYR A 210 -10.24 0.44 1.80
N VAL A 211 -9.34 -0.20 2.56
CA VAL A 211 -8.35 0.49 3.39
C VAL A 211 -7.02 0.41 2.65
N PHE A 212 -6.63 1.49 2.00
CA PHE A 212 -5.47 1.54 1.13
C PHE A 212 -4.28 2.17 1.86
N ILE A 213 -3.34 1.34 2.29
CA ILE A 213 -2.14 1.78 3.00
C ILE A 213 -1.02 1.98 1.98
N ALA A 214 -0.43 3.17 1.96
CA ALA A 214 0.75 3.45 1.14
C ALA A 214 1.66 4.49 1.80
N HIS A 215 2.87 4.63 1.26
CA HIS A 215 3.79 5.70 1.62
C HIS A 215 3.85 6.79 0.52
N ASP A 216 3.38 6.50 -0.69
CA ASP A 216 3.33 7.44 -1.79
C ASP A 216 1.99 8.18 -1.81
N LEU A 217 2.06 9.48 -1.54
CA LEU A 217 0.92 10.38 -1.50
C LEU A 217 0.25 10.54 -2.88
N SER A 218 1.03 10.44 -3.98
CA SER A 218 0.48 10.58 -5.33
C SER A 218 -0.43 9.42 -5.69
N VAL A 219 -0.05 8.20 -5.31
CA VAL A 219 -0.87 7.00 -5.50
C VAL A 219 -2.15 7.08 -4.69
N VAL A 220 -2.04 7.48 -3.41
CA VAL A 220 -3.20 7.59 -2.51
C VAL A 220 -4.18 8.66 -3.00
N ARG A 221 -3.67 9.78 -3.48
CA ARG A 221 -4.48 10.84 -4.07
C ARG A 221 -5.39 10.34 -5.19
N HIS A 222 -4.89 9.44 -6.02
CA HIS A 222 -5.63 8.96 -7.19
C HIS A 222 -6.78 8.00 -6.85
N ILE A 223 -6.62 7.17 -5.83
CA ILE A 223 -7.59 6.09 -5.53
C ILE A 223 -8.51 6.38 -4.33
N SER A 224 -8.19 7.38 -3.50
CA SER A 224 -8.87 7.53 -2.21
C SER A 224 -9.94 8.59 -2.23
N ASP A 225 -11.09 8.30 -1.59
CA ASP A 225 -12.14 9.27 -1.32
C ASP A 225 -11.79 10.11 -0.08
N ARG A 226 -11.23 9.46 0.95
CA ARG A 226 -10.75 10.10 2.18
C ARG A 226 -9.35 9.64 2.51
N VAL A 227 -8.58 10.52 3.18
CA VAL A 227 -7.18 10.27 3.52
C VAL A 227 -6.93 10.50 5.00
N GLY A 228 -6.33 9.49 5.65
CA GLY A 228 -5.80 9.57 7.00
C GLY A 228 -4.28 9.62 7.01
N VAL A 229 -3.72 10.64 7.62
CA VAL A 229 -2.26 10.82 7.76
C VAL A 229 -1.83 10.35 9.13
N MET A 230 -0.97 9.33 9.19
CA MET A 230 -0.47 8.76 10.44
C MET A 230 0.95 9.22 10.77
N TYR A 231 1.17 9.59 12.04
CA TYR A 231 2.48 9.89 12.59
C TYR A 231 2.70 9.22 13.95
N LEU A 232 3.78 8.45 14.09
CA LEU A 232 4.15 7.74 15.35
C LEU A 232 2.98 7.03 16.05
N GLY A 233 2.20 6.26 15.30
CA GLY A 233 1.10 5.45 15.81
C GLY A 233 -0.21 6.20 16.07
N ARG A 234 -0.32 7.47 15.68
CA ARG A 234 -1.52 8.29 15.83
C ARG A 234 -1.98 8.85 14.49
N MET A 235 -3.28 9.15 14.41
CA MET A 235 -3.82 9.93 13.30
C MET A 235 -3.49 11.42 13.54
N ALA A 236 -2.78 12.03 12.60
CA ALA A 236 -2.44 13.45 12.62
C ALA A 236 -3.51 14.28 11.91
N GLU A 237 -4.03 13.78 10.80
CA GLU A 237 -5.07 14.43 9.99
C GLU A 237 -5.93 13.39 9.32
N LEU A 238 -7.24 13.67 9.15
CA LEU A 238 -8.21 12.82 8.46
C LEU A 238 -9.26 13.71 7.79
N GLY A 239 -9.50 13.49 6.51
CA GLY A 239 -10.49 14.29 5.76
C GLY A 239 -10.73 13.74 4.36
N GLU A 240 -11.60 14.41 3.62
CA GLU A 240 -11.78 14.17 2.19
C GLU A 240 -10.46 14.40 1.44
N GLU A 241 -10.21 13.64 0.38
CA GLU A 241 -8.96 13.69 -0.38
C GLU A 241 -8.63 15.13 -0.79
N ASP A 242 -9.56 15.80 -1.47
CA ASP A 242 -9.37 17.17 -1.95
C ASP A 242 -9.01 18.17 -0.82
N GLU A 243 -9.62 18.05 0.37
CA GLU A 243 -9.34 18.92 1.50
C GLU A 243 -7.94 18.68 2.08
N VAL A 244 -7.56 17.41 2.27
CA VAL A 244 -6.24 17.05 2.82
C VAL A 244 -5.11 17.46 1.88
N TYR A 245 -5.31 17.36 0.55
CA TYR A 245 -4.26 17.72 -0.43
C TYR A 245 -4.23 19.21 -0.78
N SER A 246 -5.37 19.86 -0.91
CA SER A 246 -5.43 21.28 -1.28
C SER A 246 -5.24 22.22 -0.08
N ARG A 247 -5.76 21.83 1.09
CA ARG A 247 -5.82 22.65 2.30
C ARG A 247 -5.39 21.92 3.57
N PRO A 248 -4.22 21.23 3.57
CA PRO A 248 -3.74 20.53 4.75
C PRO A 248 -3.62 21.47 5.94
N THR A 249 -4.08 21.01 7.11
CA THR A 249 -4.13 21.80 8.33
C THR A 249 -3.05 21.42 9.34
N HIS A 250 -2.65 20.13 9.35
CA HIS A 250 -1.60 19.66 10.25
C HIS A 250 -0.21 19.94 9.66
N PRO A 251 0.73 20.52 10.41
CA PRO A 251 2.07 20.83 9.91
C PRO A 251 2.82 19.63 9.32
N TYR A 252 2.64 18.43 9.86
CA TYR A 252 3.24 17.21 9.31
C TYR A 252 2.72 16.89 7.90
N THR A 253 1.41 16.98 7.68
CA THR A 253 0.79 16.81 6.35
C THR A 253 1.30 17.85 5.36
N GLN A 254 1.39 19.10 5.80
CA GLN A 254 1.97 20.18 5.00
C GLN A 254 3.41 19.88 4.56
N ALA A 255 4.24 19.37 5.47
CA ALA A 255 5.61 18.97 5.15
C ALA A 255 5.66 17.79 4.17
N LEU A 256 4.87 16.75 4.39
CA LEU A 256 4.79 15.60 3.49
C LEU A 256 4.39 16.01 2.08
N LEU A 257 3.33 16.81 1.94
CA LEU A 257 2.84 17.27 0.64
C LEU A 257 3.83 18.21 -0.06
N SER A 258 4.57 19.03 0.71
CA SER A 258 5.61 19.90 0.15
C SER A 258 6.77 19.13 -0.46
N ALA A 259 6.99 17.88 -0.02
CA ALA A 259 8.06 17.01 -0.50
C ALA A 259 7.68 16.20 -1.76
N VAL A 260 6.37 16.15 -2.12
CA VAL A 260 5.90 15.42 -3.32
C VAL A 260 6.43 16.11 -4.58
N PRO A 261 7.13 15.40 -5.48
CA PRO A 261 7.59 15.96 -6.74
C PRO A 261 6.41 16.38 -7.63
N VAL A 262 6.47 17.58 -8.21
CA VAL A 262 5.51 18.01 -9.23
C VAL A 262 6.11 17.73 -10.61
N PRO A 263 5.35 17.08 -11.50
CA PRO A 263 5.83 16.80 -12.86
C PRO A 263 6.03 18.06 -13.72
N ASP A 264 5.42 19.19 -13.34
CA ASP A 264 5.51 20.44 -14.10
C ASP A 264 6.87 21.15 -13.92
N PRO A 265 7.69 21.23 -14.99
CA PRO A 265 8.98 21.90 -14.93
C PRO A 265 8.89 23.40 -14.65
N THR A 266 7.74 24.06 -14.93
CA THR A 266 7.55 25.50 -14.75
C THR A 266 7.39 25.89 -13.29
N LEU A 267 7.01 24.93 -12.45
CA LEU A 267 6.87 25.07 -11.00
C LEU A 267 8.15 24.74 -10.24
N ARG A 268 9.20 24.31 -10.96
CA ARG A 268 10.50 23.96 -10.35
C ARG A 268 11.13 25.19 -9.70
N GLY A 269 11.36 25.14 -8.40
CA GLY A 269 11.92 26.24 -7.61
C GLY A 269 10.94 27.34 -7.18
N LYS A 270 9.64 27.21 -7.50
CA LYS A 270 8.60 28.15 -7.03
C LYS A 270 7.89 27.64 -5.77
N ARG A 271 8.11 26.40 -5.37
CA ARG A 271 7.51 25.81 -4.19
C ARG A 271 8.41 25.99 -2.96
N ASP A 272 7.83 26.43 -1.89
CA ASP A 272 8.43 26.45 -0.57
C ASP A 272 8.44 25.01 0.00
N GLN A 273 9.53 24.27 -0.25
CA GLN A 273 9.71 22.97 0.36
C GLN A 273 9.92 23.12 1.87
N ILE A 274 9.08 22.48 2.66
CA ILE A 274 9.20 22.45 4.12
C ILE A 274 10.18 21.32 4.49
N VAL A 275 11.40 21.71 4.84
CA VAL A 275 12.43 20.75 5.29
C VAL A 275 12.25 20.47 6.78
N LEU A 276 11.92 19.24 7.11
CA LEU A 276 11.80 18.81 8.49
C LEU A 276 13.19 18.66 9.10
N VAL A 277 13.41 19.28 10.26
CA VAL A 277 14.67 19.21 11.01
C VAL A 277 14.57 18.13 12.09
N GLY A 278 15.62 17.35 12.25
CA GLY A 278 15.72 16.28 13.25
C GLY A 278 15.21 14.91 12.77
N ASP A 279 15.61 13.88 13.51
CA ASP A 279 15.24 12.50 13.23
C ASP A 279 13.81 12.17 13.69
N VAL A 280 13.22 11.13 13.11
CA VAL A 280 11.93 10.60 13.57
C VAL A 280 12.12 10.03 14.97
N PRO A 281 11.36 10.52 15.98
CA PRO A 281 11.45 9.99 17.33
C PRO A 281 11.11 8.50 17.41
N SER A 282 11.68 7.82 18.39
CA SER A 282 11.43 6.38 18.56
C SER A 282 9.99 6.12 19.06
N PRO A 283 9.25 5.21 18.44
CA PRO A 283 7.93 4.80 18.92
C PRO A 283 7.98 4.08 20.29
N ALA A 284 9.17 3.68 20.75
CA ALA A 284 9.35 3.14 22.08
C ALA A 284 9.40 4.25 23.17
N ASN A 285 9.71 5.47 22.78
CA ASN A 285 9.75 6.63 23.67
C ASN A 285 9.25 7.87 22.91
N PRO A 286 7.95 7.92 22.56
CA PRO A 286 7.40 9.05 21.83
C PRO A 286 7.48 10.33 22.65
N PRO A 287 7.61 11.51 22.01
CA PRO A 287 7.56 12.80 22.68
C PRO A 287 6.28 12.98 23.51
N SER A 288 6.34 13.75 24.59
CA SER A 288 5.18 14.16 25.38
C SER A 288 4.31 15.14 24.59
N GLY A 289 3.04 15.24 24.90
CA GLY A 289 2.11 16.11 24.18
C GLY A 289 1.96 15.75 22.71
N CYS A 290 1.96 16.71 21.82
CA CYS A 290 1.93 16.48 20.38
C CYS A 290 3.19 15.73 19.92
N ARG A 291 3.02 14.56 19.32
CA ARG A 291 4.16 13.71 18.90
C ARG A 291 5.05 14.34 17.85
N PHE A 292 4.51 15.30 17.10
CA PHE A 292 5.24 15.99 16.04
C PHE A 292 5.99 17.26 16.55
N HIS A 293 5.77 17.72 17.79
CA HIS A 293 6.28 19.01 18.27
C HIS A 293 7.82 19.16 18.13
N THR A 294 8.58 18.08 18.27
CA THR A 294 10.05 18.09 18.16
C THR A 294 10.58 18.38 16.75
N ARG A 295 9.73 18.22 15.72
CA ARG A 295 10.06 18.49 14.31
C ARG A 295 9.19 19.59 13.70
N CYS A 296 8.27 20.17 14.49
CA CYS A 296 7.29 21.13 14.02
C CYS A 296 7.85 22.56 14.10
N TRP A 297 7.86 23.27 13.00
CA TRP A 297 8.28 24.70 12.96
C TRP A 297 7.31 25.66 13.63
N LYS A 298 6.05 25.23 13.87
CA LYS A 298 5.01 25.98 14.60
C LYS A 298 4.93 25.60 16.08
N ALA A 299 5.82 24.73 16.58
CA ALA A 299 5.73 24.23 17.94
C ALA A 299 5.76 25.35 18.97
N GLN A 300 4.82 25.29 19.91
CA GLN A 300 4.71 26.17 21.07
C GLN A 300 4.78 25.34 22.35
N GLU A 301 4.88 25.98 23.50
CA GLU A 301 5.00 25.32 24.80
C GLU A 301 3.87 24.31 25.05
N LEU A 302 2.64 24.70 24.73
CA LEU A 302 1.45 23.84 24.82
C LEU A 302 1.65 22.51 24.09
N CYS A 303 2.31 22.51 22.92
CA CYS A 303 2.51 21.29 22.12
C CYS A 303 3.36 20.23 22.83
N SER A 304 4.23 20.65 23.77
CA SER A 304 5.05 19.71 24.56
C SER A 304 4.34 19.20 25.82
N GLN A 305 3.30 19.89 26.27
CA GLN A 305 2.57 19.63 27.51
C GLN A 305 1.30 18.84 27.30
N GLU A 306 0.53 19.17 26.26
CA GLU A 306 -0.78 18.58 26.00
C GLU A 306 -0.82 17.86 24.64
N GLU A 307 -1.46 16.70 24.61
CA GLU A 307 -1.70 15.94 23.39
C GLU A 307 -2.95 16.46 22.67
N PRO A 308 -2.82 16.97 21.42
CA PRO A 308 -3.99 17.42 20.67
C PRO A 308 -4.87 16.23 20.28
N GLN A 309 -6.16 16.38 20.44
CA GLN A 309 -7.13 15.40 19.97
C GLN A 309 -7.40 15.60 18.47
N LEU A 310 -7.79 14.52 17.79
CA LEU A 310 -8.22 14.57 16.40
C LEU A 310 -9.63 15.17 16.35
N GLU A 311 -9.72 16.44 16.06
CA GLU A 311 -10.97 17.21 16.08
C GLU A 311 -11.06 18.11 14.85
N MET A 312 -12.28 18.55 14.53
CA MET A 312 -12.52 19.56 13.50
C MET A 312 -11.91 20.89 13.93
N ARG A 313 -10.90 21.35 13.21
CA ARG A 313 -10.11 22.55 13.57
C ARG A 313 -10.19 23.67 12.55
N ALA A 314 -10.60 23.37 11.33
CA ALA A 314 -10.72 24.36 10.27
C ALA A 314 -12.16 24.86 10.14
N ASP A 315 -12.35 25.94 9.42
CA ASP A 315 -13.53 26.78 9.24
C ASP A 315 -14.82 26.07 8.75
N GLY A 316 -14.99 24.81 9.11
CA GLY A 316 -16.28 24.10 9.06
C GLY A 316 -16.75 23.61 7.70
N ALA A 317 -15.88 23.48 6.73
CA ALA A 317 -16.21 22.83 5.46
C ALA A 317 -15.84 21.34 5.56
N GLY A 318 -16.84 20.45 5.69
CA GLY A 318 -16.67 19.01 5.65
C GLY A 318 -16.15 18.34 6.94
N GLU A 319 -15.90 17.02 6.87
CA GLU A 319 -15.37 16.22 7.98
C GLU A 319 -13.82 16.23 8.00
N HIS A 320 -13.21 17.45 8.02
CA HIS A 320 -11.76 17.59 8.06
C HIS A 320 -11.26 17.70 9.50
N LEU A 321 -10.59 16.64 9.99
CA LEU A 321 -10.11 16.52 11.36
C LEU A 321 -8.59 16.67 11.43
N SER A 322 -8.08 17.39 12.45
CA SER A 322 -6.65 17.61 12.66
C SER A 322 -6.25 17.50 14.13
N ALA A 323 -5.23 16.73 14.43
CA ALA A 323 -4.64 16.60 15.77
C ALA A 323 -3.55 17.66 15.98
N CYS A 324 -3.91 18.95 15.88
CA CYS A 324 -3.01 20.06 16.06
C CYS A 324 -3.69 21.20 16.83
N HIS A 325 -3.06 21.73 17.90
CA HIS A 325 -3.57 22.89 18.65
C HIS A 325 -3.63 24.17 17.81
N PHE A 326 -2.77 24.27 16.79
CA PHE A 326 -2.60 25.43 15.91
C PHE A 326 -2.81 25.04 14.45
N ALA A 327 -3.85 24.23 14.20
CA ALA A 327 -4.23 23.83 12.84
C ALA A 327 -4.62 25.05 12.01
N GLU A 328 -3.95 25.23 10.89
CA GLU A 328 -4.23 26.28 9.91
C GLU A 328 -4.12 25.70 8.51
N PRO A 329 -5.11 25.90 7.64
CA PRO A 329 -5.03 25.46 6.26
C PRO A 329 -3.91 26.20 5.52
N ARG A 330 -3.12 25.46 4.75
CA ARG A 330 -2.06 26.04 3.92
C ARG A 330 -2.14 25.42 2.53
N THR A 331 -2.34 26.23 1.51
CA THR A 331 -2.24 25.77 0.12
C THR A 331 -0.80 25.45 -0.21
N ILE A 332 -0.49 24.17 -0.44
CA ILE A 332 0.86 23.69 -0.76
C ILE A 332 0.96 23.27 -2.24
N VAL A 333 -0.14 22.76 -2.78
CA VAL A 333 -0.28 22.38 -4.17
C VAL A 333 -1.25 23.37 -4.82
N GLU A 334 -0.77 24.22 -5.74
CA GLU A 334 -1.69 24.84 -6.67
C GLU A 334 -2.27 23.71 -7.51
N THR A 335 -3.56 23.47 -7.38
CA THR A 335 -4.28 22.54 -8.26
C THR A 335 -4.24 23.15 -9.66
N VAL A 336 -3.35 22.63 -10.52
CA VAL A 336 -3.52 22.87 -11.96
C VAL A 336 -4.78 22.10 -12.33
N ASP A 337 -5.84 22.83 -12.64
CA ASP A 337 -7.05 22.22 -13.15
C ASP A 337 -6.67 21.46 -14.42
N VAL A 338 -6.89 20.13 -14.43
CA VAL A 338 -6.55 19.29 -15.58
C VAL A 338 -7.34 19.70 -16.83
N SER A 339 -8.40 20.49 -16.65
CA SER A 339 -9.16 21.11 -17.74
C SER A 339 -8.39 22.22 -18.47
N ASP A 340 -7.39 22.85 -17.82
CA ASP A 340 -6.57 23.93 -18.38
C ASP A 340 -5.34 23.43 -19.14
N LEU A 341 -5.08 22.10 -19.14
CA LEU A 341 -4.04 21.52 -19.96
C LEU A 341 -4.52 21.43 -21.40
N GLU A 342 -3.72 22.01 -22.34
CA GLU A 342 -3.92 21.86 -23.79
C GLU A 342 -4.16 20.40 -24.16
N PRO A 343 -5.04 20.10 -25.15
CA PRO A 343 -5.41 18.74 -25.52
C PRO A 343 -4.25 17.79 -25.84
N ASP A 344 -3.11 18.33 -26.25
CA ASP A 344 -1.89 17.57 -26.57
C ASP A 344 -1.15 17.04 -25.32
N ALA A 345 -1.47 17.54 -24.12
CA ALA A 345 -0.93 17.05 -22.85
C ALA A 345 -1.80 15.95 -22.20
N ARG A 346 -2.98 15.67 -22.76
CA ARG A 346 -3.76 14.51 -22.35
C ARG A 346 -3.04 13.27 -22.82
N PHE A 347 -2.46 12.56 -21.89
CA PHE A 347 -1.92 11.21 -22.12
C PHE A 347 -3.07 10.41 -22.78
N VAL A 348 -2.91 10.15 -24.07
CA VAL A 348 -3.87 9.38 -24.86
C VAL A 348 -3.85 7.95 -24.33
N ALA A 349 -4.75 7.63 -23.42
CA ALA A 349 -4.95 6.29 -22.86
C ALA A 349 -5.64 5.35 -23.87
N THR A 350 -5.49 5.60 -25.18
CA THR A 350 -6.26 4.89 -26.21
C THR A 350 -5.50 3.79 -26.94
N ASP A 351 -4.20 3.60 -26.74
CA ASP A 351 -3.46 2.59 -27.53
C ASP A 351 -2.83 1.43 -26.73
N LEU A 352 -3.09 1.31 -25.42
CA LEU A 352 -2.49 0.22 -24.63
C LEU A 352 -3.28 -1.11 -24.73
N ARG A 353 -4.42 -1.17 -25.42
CA ARG A 353 -5.12 -2.44 -25.64
C ARG A 353 -4.47 -3.33 -26.68
N ASP A 354 -3.83 -2.76 -27.68
CA ASP A 354 -3.22 -3.53 -28.77
C ASP A 354 -1.81 -4.02 -28.46
N ASP A 355 -1.02 -3.27 -27.66
CA ASP A 355 0.33 -3.68 -27.27
C ASP A 355 0.35 -4.78 -26.20
N ALA A 356 -0.70 -4.89 -25.35
CA ALA A 356 -0.79 -5.97 -24.37
C ALA A 356 -1.11 -7.33 -25.03
N LEU A 357 -1.75 -7.32 -26.19
CA LEU A 357 -2.02 -8.53 -27.00
C LEU A 357 -0.80 -8.93 -27.84
N ALA A 358 0.08 -8.00 -28.18
CA ALA A 358 1.32 -8.27 -28.94
C ALA A 358 2.44 -8.88 -28.08
N ALA A 359 2.41 -8.71 -26.75
CA ALA A 359 3.41 -9.27 -25.84
C ALA A 359 3.32 -10.80 -25.64
N ASP A 360 2.24 -11.43 -26.08
CA ASP A 360 2.04 -12.90 -26.01
C ASP A 360 2.34 -13.63 -27.33
N ALA A 361 2.83 -12.93 -28.35
CA ALA A 361 3.31 -13.60 -29.58
C ALA A 361 4.60 -14.39 -29.27
N PRO A 362 4.75 -15.62 -29.79
CA PRO A 362 5.99 -16.38 -29.59
C PRO A 362 7.14 -15.60 -30.19
N VAL A 363 8.15 -15.30 -29.35
CA VAL A 363 9.37 -14.61 -29.77
C VAL A 363 10.10 -15.50 -30.75
N ASP A 364 10.14 -15.10 -32.02
CA ASP A 364 10.93 -15.76 -33.04
C ASP A 364 12.40 -15.43 -32.82
N LEU A 365 13.12 -16.35 -32.19
CA LEU A 365 14.52 -16.22 -31.83
C LEU A 365 15.44 -16.03 -33.09
N ASP A 366 15.00 -16.46 -34.27
CA ASP A 366 15.76 -16.30 -35.51
C ASP A 366 15.71 -14.84 -36.01
N GLN A 367 14.59 -14.12 -35.80
CA GLN A 367 14.51 -12.67 -36.11
C GLN A 367 15.31 -11.80 -35.14
N MET A 368 15.51 -12.23 -33.90
CA MET A 368 16.38 -11.51 -32.94
C MET A 368 17.86 -11.63 -33.34
N ALA A 369 18.27 -12.77 -33.86
CA ALA A 369 19.64 -12.98 -34.32
C ALA A 369 19.98 -12.08 -35.55
N GLU A 370 19.04 -11.91 -36.46
CA GLU A 370 19.23 -11.01 -37.63
C GLU A 370 19.27 -9.53 -37.25
N ARG A 371 18.49 -9.09 -36.28
CA ARG A 371 18.52 -7.69 -35.78
C ARG A 371 19.77 -7.37 -34.97
N SER A 372 20.34 -8.33 -34.25
CA SER A 372 21.62 -8.13 -33.54
C SER A 372 22.81 -8.04 -34.48
N GLY A 373 22.74 -8.68 -35.64
CA GLY A 373 23.75 -8.61 -36.69
C GLY A 373 23.81 -7.26 -37.43
N GLN A 374 22.69 -6.52 -37.48
CA GLN A 374 22.64 -5.21 -38.11
C GLN A 374 23.11 -4.04 -37.22
N LEU A 375 23.15 -4.22 -35.91
CA LEU A 375 23.61 -3.22 -34.94
C LEU A 375 25.13 -3.22 -34.71
N HIS A 376 25.87 -4.20 -35.26
CA HIS A 376 27.31 -4.31 -35.12
C HIS A 376 28.09 -3.96 -36.39
N GLY A 377 27.45 -3.33 -37.41
CA GLY A 377 28.05 -2.99 -38.67
C GLY A 377 28.92 -1.70 -38.68
N ASP A 378 28.85 -0.83 -37.67
CA ASP A 378 29.48 0.51 -37.72
C ASP A 378 30.34 0.92 -36.50
N ALA A 379 30.76 -0.02 -35.65
CA ALA A 379 31.77 0.29 -34.64
C ALA A 379 32.88 -0.76 -34.70
N GLY A 380 33.95 -0.41 -35.36
CA GLY A 380 35.16 -1.22 -35.43
C GLY A 380 35.81 -1.43 -34.06
N TYR A 381 35.49 -2.55 -33.42
CA TYR A 381 36.20 -3.08 -32.26
C TYR A 381 36.55 -4.55 -32.53
N ALA A 382 37.84 -4.85 -32.57
CA ALA A 382 38.37 -6.19 -32.80
C ALA A 382 38.14 -7.10 -31.60
N PRO A 383 37.75 -8.37 -31.79
CA PRO A 383 37.54 -9.32 -30.70
C PRO A 383 38.86 -10.03 -30.34
N GLN A 384 39.66 -9.45 -29.50
CA GLN A 384 40.77 -10.14 -28.81
C GLN A 384 40.96 -9.50 -27.44
N GLU A 385 40.27 -10.02 -26.40
CA GLU A 385 40.67 -9.91 -24.97
C GLU A 385 39.62 -10.43 -23.98
N VAL A 386 38.77 -11.39 -24.34
CA VAL A 386 37.78 -11.96 -23.37
C VAL A 386 38.05 -13.43 -23.05
N THR A 387 39.21 -13.99 -23.44
CA THR A 387 39.52 -15.41 -23.19
C THR A 387 40.58 -15.62 -22.10
N ARG A 388 40.69 -14.77 -21.11
CA ARG A 388 41.73 -14.90 -20.04
C ARG A 388 41.27 -14.68 -18.62
N LEU A 389 40.03 -14.99 -18.27
CA LEU A 389 39.52 -14.87 -16.89
C LEU A 389 38.63 -16.02 -16.41
N ILE A 390 38.76 -17.22 -17.01
CA ILE A 390 38.01 -18.42 -16.56
C ILE A 390 38.95 -19.60 -16.28
N ASP A 391 40.15 -19.39 -15.76
CA ASP A 391 41.00 -20.48 -15.29
C ASP A 391 41.88 -20.02 -14.11
N GLU A 392 41.27 -19.78 -12.93
CA GLU A 392 41.96 -19.89 -11.64
C GLU A 392 40.94 -20.29 -10.58
N GLN A 393 40.81 -21.59 -10.38
CA GLN A 393 40.24 -22.17 -9.16
C GLN A 393 41.34 -22.25 -8.10
N PRO A 394 41.16 -21.76 -6.87
CA PRO A 394 42.07 -22.03 -5.76
C PRO A 394 41.78 -23.40 -5.15
N GLY A 395 42.86 -24.14 -5.02
CA GLY A 395 42.92 -25.50 -4.53
C GLY A 395 42.48 -25.69 -3.08
N ASP A 396 42.06 -26.89 -2.88
CA ASP A 396 41.74 -27.67 -1.68
C ASP A 396 42.83 -27.55 -0.60
N HIS A 397 42.54 -26.96 0.56
CA HIS A 397 43.33 -27.11 1.78
C HIS A 397 42.51 -27.80 2.86
N ARG A 398 42.73 -29.12 3.00
CA ARG A 398 42.39 -29.86 4.23
C ARG A 398 43.39 -29.55 5.33
N PRO A 399 43.00 -29.28 6.55
CA PRO A 399 43.89 -29.33 7.70
C PRO A 399 43.99 -30.79 8.18
N SER A 400 45.23 -31.26 8.35
CA SER A 400 45.63 -32.48 9.04
C SER A 400 45.59 -32.31 10.55
N ASP A 401 45.20 -33.37 11.24
CA ASP A 401 45.15 -33.57 12.69
C ASP A 401 46.43 -33.15 13.45
N GLY A 402 46.20 -32.65 14.69
CA GLY A 402 47.17 -32.39 15.73
C GLY A 402 46.47 -31.88 16.97
#